data_e5e38ddb9064c9d2cea242d061d5a5c7
#
_entry.id   e5e38ddb9064c9d2cea242d061d5a5c7
#
_cell.length_a   1.000
_cell.length_b   1.000
_cell.length_c   1.000
_cell.angle_alpha   90.00
_cell.angle_beta   90.00
_cell.angle_gamma   90.00
#
_symmetry.space_group_name_H-M   'P 1'
#
loop_
_entity.id
_entity.type
_entity.pdbx_description
1 polymer ?
#
loop_
_entity_poly.entity_id
_entity_poly.type
_entity_poly.pdbx_seq_one_letter_code
_entity_poly.pdbx_strand_id
1 'polypeptide(L)'
;MLMEADPYWAGFCSVLVNVHDIAAMGGTPLAMVDILSVQDEKICHEVLRGMADASKKFGVPVVGGHLHPDSQFSAVDVAILGTVRPEDAIFSHTAESGDRIIAAIDLEGRVHPSCALNWDSATLRDTETVRAQIGVMKTLGERHLVTAGKDISNPGVIGTLGMLLETSKKGASVILSDIPRPRLDEHGIDFNQWVRMYPGMGFILTADEKNVDEVIRLFSGVGMTAADVGEINDTGRLTVKYGGTESPVFDLREEGIMHLFT
;
A
#
# COMPACT_ATOMS: atom_id res chain seq x y z
N MET A 1 10.86 -8.30 -5.33
CA MET A 1 10.86 -9.69 -4.79
C MET A 1 11.28 -10.63 -5.90
N LEU A 2 12.22 -11.54 -5.64
CA LEU A 2 12.58 -12.55 -6.62
C LEU A 2 11.57 -13.71 -6.51
N MET A 3 10.88 -14.00 -7.60
CA MET A 3 9.83 -15.03 -7.65
C MET A 3 10.37 -16.41 -7.23
N GLU A 4 11.61 -16.72 -7.59
CA GLU A 4 12.27 -17.98 -7.25
C GLU A 4 12.60 -18.11 -5.76
N ALA A 5 12.74 -17.01 -5.02
CA ALA A 5 13.03 -17.04 -3.58
C ALA A 5 11.86 -17.55 -2.75
N ASP A 6 10.64 -17.17 -3.14
CA ASP A 6 9.39 -17.65 -2.56
C ASP A 6 8.25 -17.52 -3.60
N PRO A 7 8.08 -18.55 -4.44
CA PRO A 7 7.08 -18.53 -5.50
C PRO A 7 5.64 -18.39 -5.00
N TYR A 8 5.31 -19.02 -3.86
CA TYR A 8 3.99 -18.90 -3.25
C TYR A 8 3.70 -17.45 -2.84
N TRP A 9 4.65 -16.82 -2.13
CA TRP A 9 4.51 -15.44 -1.70
C TRP A 9 4.46 -14.46 -2.88
N ALA A 10 5.25 -14.72 -3.94
CA ALA A 10 5.18 -13.93 -5.16
C ALA A 10 3.78 -13.97 -5.79
N GLY A 11 3.19 -15.17 -5.91
CA GLY A 11 1.82 -15.36 -6.39
C GLY A 11 0.77 -14.70 -5.49
N PHE A 12 0.91 -14.84 -4.18
CA PHE A 12 0.01 -14.19 -3.22
C PHE A 12 0.08 -12.65 -3.33
N CYS A 13 1.29 -12.09 -3.38
CA CYS A 13 1.50 -10.65 -3.50
C CYS A 13 1.02 -10.09 -4.83
N SER A 14 1.11 -10.83 -5.94
CA SER A 14 0.62 -10.36 -7.24
C SER A 14 -0.88 -10.05 -7.23
N VAL A 15 -1.66 -10.77 -6.43
CA VAL A 15 -3.08 -10.49 -6.19
C VAL A 15 -3.26 -9.39 -5.14
N LEU A 16 -2.55 -9.49 -4.01
CA LEU A 16 -2.65 -8.58 -2.88
C LEU A 16 -2.45 -7.11 -3.30
N VAL A 17 -1.35 -6.80 -4.02
CA VAL A 17 -1.03 -5.41 -4.39
C VAL A 17 -2.09 -4.83 -5.32
N ASN A 18 -2.56 -5.61 -6.29
CA ASN A 18 -3.60 -5.17 -7.23
C ASN A 18 -4.94 -4.91 -6.53
N VAL A 19 -5.31 -5.73 -5.55
CA VAL A 19 -6.52 -5.50 -4.74
C VAL A 19 -6.38 -4.21 -3.93
N HIS A 20 -5.20 -3.96 -3.36
CA HIS A 20 -4.93 -2.73 -2.63
C HIS A 20 -4.94 -1.47 -3.52
N ASP A 21 -4.46 -1.56 -4.77
CA ASP A 21 -4.55 -0.46 -5.74
C ASP A 21 -6.01 -0.03 -5.97
N ILE A 22 -6.91 -1.00 -6.22
CA ILE A 22 -8.34 -0.69 -6.39
C ILE A 22 -8.95 -0.15 -5.10
N ALA A 23 -8.61 -0.74 -3.94
CA ALA A 23 -9.11 -0.27 -2.66
C ALA A 23 -8.64 1.16 -2.36
N ALA A 24 -7.37 1.49 -2.62
CA ALA A 24 -6.81 2.83 -2.42
C ALA A 24 -7.58 3.92 -3.15
N MET A 25 -8.21 3.56 -4.27
CA MET A 25 -9.09 4.45 -5.05
C MET A 25 -10.54 4.51 -4.53
N GLY A 26 -10.87 3.91 -3.38
CA GLY A 26 -12.25 3.77 -2.89
C GLY A 26 -13.08 2.76 -3.70
N GLY A 27 -12.44 1.99 -4.59
CA GLY A 27 -13.08 1.07 -5.52
C GLY A 27 -13.41 -0.29 -4.91
N THR A 28 -14.28 -1.01 -5.61
CA THR A 28 -14.60 -2.41 -5.35
C THR A 28 -13.92 -3.27 -6.43
N PRO A 29 -12.96 -4.14 -6.09
CA PRO A 29 -12.34 -5.05 -7.05
C PRO A 29 -13.36 -6.03 -7.63
N LEU A 30 -13.27 -6.34 -8.92
CA LEU A 30 -14.20 -7.21 -9.63
C LEU A 30 -13.57 -8.50 -10.14
N ALA A 31 -12.51 -8.39 -10.91
CA ALA A 31 -11.86 -9.52 -11.55
C ALA A 31 -10.44 -9.17 -11.98
N MET A 32 -9.61 -10.21 -12.14
CA MET A 32 -8.22 -10.11 -12.56
C MET A 32 -7.94 -11.01 -13.77
N VAL A 33 -6.92 -10.63 -14.53
CA VAL A 33 -6.24 -11.49 -15.49
C VAL A 33 -4.73 -11.43 -15.22
N ASP A 34 -4.00 -12.50 -15.57
CA ASP A 34 -2.57 -12.60 -15.31
C ASP A 34 -1.76 -12.97 -16.55
N ILE A 35 -0.48 -12.66 -16.49
CA ILE A 35 0.55 -13.23 -17.36
C ILE A 35 1.61 -13.85 -16.46
N LEU A 36 1.83 -15.16 -16.63
CA LEU A 36 2.84 -15.89 -15.89
C LEU A 36 3.92 -16.41 -16.84
N SER A 37 5.13 -15.93 -16.67
CA SER A 37 6.32 -16.36 -17.39
C SER A 37 7.20 -17.19 -16.45
N VAL A 38 7.33 -18.50 -16.69
CA VAL A 38 8.10 -19.39 -15.84
C VAL A 38 8.35 -20.74 -16.53
N GLN A 39 9.61 -21.21 -16.49
CA GLN A 39 10.00 -22.51 -17.07
C GLN A 39 9.85 -23.66 -16.08
N ASP A 40 10.15 -23.41 -14.81
CA ASP A 40 10.09 -24.45 -13.77
C ASP A 40 8.64 -24.72 -13.36
N GLU A 41 8.21 -25.96 -13.55
CA GLU A 41 6.84 -26.39 -13.25
C GLU A 41 6.50 -26.28 -11.74
N LYS A 42 7.47 -26.50 -10.84
CA LYS A 42 7.24 -26.40 -9.39
C LYS A 42 7.05 -24.94 -8.99
N ILE A 43 7.87 -24.04 -9.55
CA ILE A 43 7.71 -22.60 -9.34
C ILE A 43 6.34 -22.17 -9.85
N CYS A 44 5.95 -22.61 -11.06
CA CYS A 44 4.65 -22.32 -11.64
C CYS A 44 3.50 -22.73 -10.69
N HIS A 45 3.51 -23.96 -10.20
CA HIS A 45 2.50 -24.47 -9.29
C HIS A 45 2.40 -23.67 -7.99
N GLU A 46 3.53 -23.30 -7.39
CA GLU A 46 3.52 -22.52 -6.15
C GLU A 46 3.02 -21.09 -6.37
N VAL A 47 3.39 -20.44 -7.48
CA VAL A 47 2.85 -19.12 -7.84
C VAL A 47 1.34 -19.19 -7.98
N LEU A 48 0.84 -20.14 -8.78
CA LEU A 48 -0.60 -20.32 -8.98
C LEU A 48 -1.35 -20.67 -7.68
N ARG A 49 -0.73 -21.42 -6.78
CA ARG A 49 -1.30 -21.71 -5.45
C ARG A 49 -1.42 -20.43 -4.62
N GLY A 50 -0.38 -19.60 -4.58
CA GLY A 50 -0.39 -18.31 -3.90
C GLY A 50 -1.47 -17.37 -4.46
N MET A 51 -1.59 -17.28 -5.79
CA MET A 51 -2.64 -16.50 -6.46
C MET A 51 -4.04 -17.01 -6.11
N ALA A 52 -4.25 -18.33 -6.12
CA ALA A 52 -5.55 -18.93 -5.79
C ALA A 52 -5.95 -18.67 -4.33
N ASP A 53 -5.01 -18.77 -3.39
CA ASP A 53 -5.29 -18.52 -1.98
C ASP A 53 -5.58 -17.03 -1.72
N ALA A 54 -4.84 -16.11 -2.35
CA ALA A 54 -5.12 -14.68 -2.29
C ALA A 54 -6.46 -14.33 -2.94
N SER A 55 -6.75 -14.88 -4.13
CA SER A 55 -8.04 -14.72 -4.81
C SER A 55 -9.23 -15.11 -3.91
N LYS A 56 -9.14 -16.25 -3.23
CA LYS A 56 -10.16 -16.67 -2.25
C LYS A 56 -10.23 -15.74 -1.06
N LYS A 57 -9.08 -15.34 -0.52
CA LYS A 57 -8.99 -14.47 0.66
C LYS A 57 -9.62 -13.10 0.39
N PHE A 58 -9.29 -12.48 -0.71
CA PHE A 58 -9.83 -11.16 -1.10
C PHE A 58 -11.21 -11.25 -1.75
N GLY A 59 -11.60 -12.43 -2.25
CA GLY A 59 -12.88 -12.62 -2.94
C GLY A 59 -12.92 -12.05 -4.35
N VAL A 60 -11.78 -11.94 -5.00
CA VAL A 60 -11.63 -11.38 -6.35
C VAL A 60 -11.13 -12.49 -7.28
N PRO A 61 -11.91 -12.95 -8.27
CA PRO A 61 -11.52 -14.06 -9.12
C PRO A 61 -10.46 -13.66 -10.15
N VAL A 62 -9.54 -14.57 -10.44
CA VAL A 62 -8.74 -14.56 -11.67
C VAL A 62 -9.57 -15.26 -12.74
N VAL A 63 -9.99 -14.52 -13.79
CA VAL A 63 -10.94 -14.98 -14.81
C VAL A 63 -10.29 -15.39 -16.12
N GLY A 64 -8.98 -15.20 -16.24
CA GLY A 64 -8.18 -15.59 -17.42
C GLY A 64 -6.74 -15.24 -17.21
N GLY A 65 -5.91 -15.67 -18.15
CA GLY A 65 -4.47 -15.41 -18.10
C GLY A 65 -3.75 -16.08 -19.24
N HIS A 66 -2.43 -15.92 -19.25
CA HIS A 66 -1.55 -16.55 -20.22
C HIS A 66 -0.27 -17.05 -19.57
N LEU A 67 0.13 -18.29 -19.92
CA LEU A 67 1.36 -18.91 -19.45
C LEU A 67 2.41 -18.90 -20.58
N HIS A 68 3.61 -18.40 -20.29
CA HIS A 68 4.78 -18.43 -21.16
C HIS A 68 5.84 -19.40 -20.57
N PRO A 69 5.81 -20.70 -20.92
CA PRO A 69 6.74 -21.68 -20.37
C PRO A 69 8.14 -21.57 -20.95
N ASP A 70 8.32 -20.91 -22.10
CA ASP A 70 9.60 -20.77 -22.79
C ASP A 70 10.32 -19.44 -22.50
N SER A 71 9.83 -18.67 -21.49
CA SER A 71 10.46 -17.40 -21.12
C SER A 71 11.83 -17.60 -20.50
N GLN A 72 12.79 -16.71 -20.82
CA GLN A 72 14.13 -16.72 -20.24
C GLN A 72 14.22 -16.17 -18.82
N PHE A 73 13.14 -15.59 -18.29
CA PHE A 73 13.05 -15.02 -16.96
C PHE A 73 11.69 -15.34 -16.34
N SER A 74 11.67 -15.41 -15.02
CA SER A 74 10.44 -15.61 -14.26
C SER A 74 9.79 -14.25 -13.96
N ALA A 75 8.50 -14.11 -14.30
CA ALA A 75 7.72 -12.94 -14.00
C ALA A 75 6.23 -13.30 -13.84
N VAL A 76 5.54 -12.58 -12.98
CA VAL A 76 4.08 -12.60 -12.86
C VAL A 76 3.56 -11.18 -12.87
N ASP A 77 2.68 -10.90 -13.82
CA ASP A 77 1.97 -9.63 -13.93
C ASP A 77 0.47 -9.88 -13.83
N VAL A 78 -0.22 -8.98 -13.11
CA VAL A 78 -1.67 -9.05 -12.94
C VAL A 78 -2.27 -7.71 -13.32
N ALA A 79 -3.35 -7.77 -14.09
CA ALA A 79 -4.22 -6.62 -14.33
C ALA A 79 -5.56 -6.84 -13.64
N ILE A 80 -6.02 -5.83 -12.91
CA ILE A 80 -7.27 -5.88 -12.15
C ILE A 80 -8.26 -4.84 -12.67
N LEU A 81 -9.53 -5.20 -12.65
CA LEU A 81 -10.64 -4.27 -12.85
C LEU A 81 -11.41 -4.09 -11.55
N GLY A 82 -11.84 -2.87 -11.30
CA GLY A 82 -12.73 -2.51 -10.20
C GLY A 82 -13.76 -1.49 -10.64
N THR A 83 -14.69 -1.18 -9.75
CA THR A 83 -15.70 -0.13 -9.95
C THR A 83 -15.73 0.83 -8.79
N VAL A 84 -15.94 2.11 -9.10
CA VAL A 84 -16.20 3.18 -8.15
C VAL A 84 -17.15 4.17 -8.80
N ARG A 85 -18.01 4.85 -8.04
CA ARG A 85 -18.76 5.99 -8.59
C ARG A 85 -17.76 7.15 -8.78
N PRO A 86 -17.85 7.92 -9.89
CA PRO A 86 -16.89 9.00 -10.16
C PRO A 86 -16.74 9.98 -8.98
N GLU A 87 -17.85 10.29 -8.30
CA GLU A 87 -17.89 11.22 -7.16
C GLU A 87 -17.23 10.65 -5.89
N ASP A 88 -17.11 9.32 -5.77
CA ASP A 88 -16.55 8.63 -4.61
C ASP A 88 -15.09 8.22 -4.81
N ALA A 89 -14.54 8.47 -6.00
CA ALA A 89 -13.18 8.05 -6.34
C ALA A 89 -12.15 8.84 -5.53
N ILE A 90 -11.24 8.12 -4.90
CA ILE A 90 -10.07 8.68 -4.21
C ILE A 90 -8.90 8.68 -5.20
N PHE A 91 -8.26 9.83 -5.36
CA PHE A 91 -7.10 9.96 -6.25
C PHE A 91 -5.82 10.22 -5.45
N SER A 92 -4.66 9.89 -6.02
CA SER A 92 -3.37 10.16 -5.39
C SER A 92 -2.80 11.56 -5.71
N HIS A 93 -3.50 12.36 -6.51
CA HIS A 93 -3.03 13.66 -7.00
C HIS A 93 -3.89 14.85 -6.51
N THR A 94 -4.74 14.62 -5.54
CA THR A 94 -5.74 15.60 -5.06
C THR A 94 -5.49 16.10 -3.64
N ALA A 95 -4.30 15.85 -3.07
CA ALA A 95 -3.92 16.39 -1.77
C ALA A 95 -3.82 17.93 -1.83
N GLU A 96 -4.32 18.59 -0.80
CA GLU A 96 -4.35 20.05 -0.68
C GLU A 96 -3.44 20.53 0.47
N SER A 97 -2.93 21.76 0.37
CA SER A 97 -2.14 22.39 1.43
C SER A 97 -3.00 22.58 2.68
N GLY A 98 -2.50 22.18 3.84
CA GLY A 98 -3.23 22.18 5.11
C GLY A 98 -3.91 20.85 5.45
N ASP A 99 -3.99 19.91 4.50
CA ASP A 99 -4.48 18.55 4.80
C ASP A 99 -3.58 17.86 5.85
N ARG A 100 -4.20 17.08 6.73
CA ARG A 100 -3.50 16.17 7.65
C ARG A 100 -3.15 14.88 6.93
N ILE A 101 -1.98 14.34 7.23
CA ILE A 101 -1.48 13.08 6.67
C ILE A 101 -1.80 11.96 7.64
N ILE A 102 -2.54 10.94 7.20
CA ILE A 102 -2.90 9.78 8.00
C ILE A 102 -2.18 8.56 7.43
N ALA A 103 -1.41 7.87 8.28
CA ALA A 103 -0.88 6.56 7.99
C ALA A 103 -1.75 5.50 8.71
N ALA A 104 -2.38 4.62 7.94
CA ALA A 104 -3.22 3.53 8.45
C ALA A 104 -2.57 2.19 8.11
N ILE A 105 -2.13 1.43 9.13
CA ILE A 105 -1.28 0.24 8.96
C ILE A 105 -1.81 -0.92 9.81
N ASP A 106 -1.88 -2.12 9.24
CA ASP A 106 -2.07 -3.34 10.02
C ASP A 106 -0.74 -3.78 10.65
N LEU A 107 -0.63 -3.57 11.96
CA LEU A 107 0.55 -3.89 12.73
C LEU A 107 0.62 -5.37 13.18
N GLU A 108 -0.47 -6.11 13.02
CA GLU A 108 -0.58 -7.53 13.38
C GLU A 108 -0.08 -8.42 12.24
N GLY A 109 1.19 -8.39 11.98
CA GLY A 109 1.84 -9.14 10.91
C GLY A 109 3.20 -9.68 11.35
N ARG A 110 4.00 -9.99 10.36
CA ARG A 110 5.38 -10.45 10.57
C ARG A 110 6.28 -9.99 9.42
N VAL A 111 7.57 -9.91 9.69
CA VAL A 111 8.57 -9.86 8.61
C VAL A 111 8.50 -11.16 7.82
N HIS A 112 8.36 -11.08 6.50
CA HIS A 112 8.29 -12.29 5.69
C HIS A 112 9.64 -13.03 5.68
N PRO A 113 9.69 -14.35 5.93
CA PRO A 113 10.95 -15.09 6.10
C PRO A 113 11.91 -14.98 4.92
N SER A 114 11.36 -14.93 3.68
CA SER A 114 12.14 -14.90 2.44
C SER A 114 12.36 -13.48 1.90
N CYS A 115 11.77 -12.45 2.50
CA CYS A 115 11.81 -11.08 2.00
C CYS A 115 11.83 -10.06 3.15
N ALA A 116 13.04 -9.62 3.55
CA ALA A 116 13.25 -8.76 4.72
C ALA A 116 12.51 -7.40 4.68
N LEU A 117 12.11 -6.91 3.51
CA LEU A 117 11.32 -5.70 3.35
C LEU A 117 9.83 -5.97 3.15
N ASN A 118 9.37 -7.23 3.28
CA ASN A 118 7.95 -7.52 3.19
C ASN A 118 7.34 -7.73 4.58
N TRP A 119 6.23 -7.04 4.82
CA TRP A 119 5.39 -7.20 6.00
C TRP A 119 4.16 -8.03 5.65
N ASP A 120 4.12 -9.26 6.13
CA ASP A 120 2.99 -10.15 5.89
C ASP A 120 1.93 -9.94 6.96
N SER A 121 0.98 -9.07 6.69
CA SER A 121 -0.22 -8.81 7.51
C SER A 121 -1.47 -9.49 6.94
N ALA A 122 -1.35 -10.32 5.90
CA ALA A 122 -2.51 -10.88 5.22
C ALA A 122 -2.63 -12.40 5.29
N THR A 123 -1.52 -13.17 5.10
CA THR A 123 -1.62 -14.63 4.95
C THR A 123 -2.15 -15.32 6.21
N LEU A 124 -1.79 -14.84 7.40
CA LEU A 124 -2.19 -15.41 8.69
C LEU A 124 -3.51 -14.85 9.24
N ARG A 125 -4.04 -13.77 8.63
CA ARG A 125 -5.33 -13.20 9.01
C ARG A 125 -6.50 -14.02 8.46
N ASP A 126 -7.63 -13.94 9.14
CA ASP A 126 -8.88 -14.45 8.58
C ASP A 126 -9.38 -13.57 7.43
N THR A 127 -10.21 -14.17 6.58
CA THR A 127 -10.75 -13.54 5.38
C THR A 127 -11.65 -12.34 5.68
N GLU A 128 -12.42 -12.39 6.75
CA GLU A 128 -13.37 -11.35 7.14
C GLU A 128 -12.61 -10.08 7.55
N THR A 129 -11.60 -10.22 8.40
CA THR A 129 -10.74 -9.11 8.82
C THR A 129 -10.07 -8.43 7.64
N VAL A 130 -9.42 -9.19 6.74
CA VAL A 130 -8.72 -8.62 5.59
C VAL A 130 -9.67 -7.86 4.67
N ARG A 131 -10.86 -8.41 4.41
CA ARG A 131 -11.88 -7.74 3.59
C ARG A 131 -12.46 -6.51 4.27
N ALA A 132 -12.65 -6.53 5.58
CA ALA A 132 -13.09 -5.36 6.33
C ALA A 132 -12.07 -4.23 6.25
N GLN A 133 -10.78 -4.55 6.39
CA GLN A 133 -9.69 -3.58 6.32
C GLN A 133 -9.65 -2.84 4.97
N ILE A 134 -9.65 -3.57 3.84
CA ILE A 134 -9.68 -2.94 2.51
C ILE A 134 -11.01 -2.21 2.24
N GLY A 135 -12.10 -2.69 2.81
CA GLY A 135 -13.44 -2.10 2.67
C GLY A 135 -13.59 -0.72 3.31
N VAL A 136 -12.71 -0.35 4.26
CA VAL A 136 -12.70 1.00 4.86
C VAL A 136 -12.50 2.06 3.78
N MET A 137 -11.63 1.83 2.80
CA MET A 137 -11.34 2.79 1.74
C MET A 137 -12.57 3.17 0.92
N LYS A 138 -13.45 2.19 0.61
CA LYS A 138 -14.73 2.45 -0.02
C LYS A 138 -15.61 3.37 0.83
N THR A 139 -15.69 3.11 2.14
CA THR A 139 -16.45 3.95 3.07
C THR A 139 -15.90 5.38 3.12
N LEU A 140 -14.58 5.55 3.08
CA LEU A 140 -13.94 6.86 3.06
C LEU A 140 -14.29 7.64 1.79
N GLY A 141 -14.28 7.00 0.63
CA GLY A 141 -14.70 7.60 -0.64
C GLY A 141 -16.18 7.99 -0.61
N GLU A 142 -17.09 7.06 -0.31
CA GLU A 142 -18.55 7.29 -0.26
C GLU A 142 -18.95 8.39 0.72
N ARG A 143 -18.16 8.62 1.77
CA ARG A 143 -18.42 9.67 2.77
C ARG A 143 -17.58 10.92 2.57
N HIS A 144 -16.74 10.99 1.53
CA HIS A 144 -15.84 12.10 1.22
C HIS A 144 -15.00 12.54 2.42
N LEU A 145 -14.42 11.57 3.15
CA LEU A 145 -13.65 11.83 4.37
C LEU A 145 -12.17 12.12 4.11
N VAL A 146 -11.69 11.79 2.92
CA VAL A 146 -10.28 11.96 2.52
C VAL A 146 -10.18 12.77 1.23
N THR A 147 -9.09 13.50 1.07
CA THR A 147 -8.79 14.32 -0.10
C THR A 147 -7.92 13.57 -1.10
N ALA A 148 -6.99 12.75 -0.63
CA ALA A 148 -6.18 11.86 -1.48
C ALA A 148 -5.87 10.56 -0.74
N GLY A 149 -5.44 9.54 -1.51
CA GLY A 149 -5.06 8.24 -0.93
C GLY A 149 -4.17 7.41 -1.84
N LYS A 150 -3.35 6.55 -1.22
CA LYS A 150 -2.52 5.56 -1.88
C LYS A 150 -2.25 4.38 -0.95
N ASP A 151 -2.19 3.16 -1.50
CA ASP A 151 -1.67 1.98 -0.81
C ASP A 151 -0.17 2.13 -0.50
N ILE A 152 0.30 1.53 0.58
CA ILE A 152 1.74 1.53 0.90
C ILE A 152 2.46 0.59 -0.06
N SER A 153 3.17 1.18 -1.01
CA SER A 153 3.87 0.52 -2.12
C SER A 153 5.35 0.24 -1.82
N ASN A 154 6.07 -0.26 -2.80
CA ASN A 154 7.48 -0.66 -2.75
C ASN A 154 8.44 0.33 -2.05
N PRO A 155 8.34 1.66 -2.19
CA PRO A 155 9.20 2.57 -1.44
C PRO A 155 8.86 2.66 0.07
N GLY A 156 7.89 1.88 0.57
CA GLY A 156 7.43 1.93 1.96
C GLY A 156 6.66 3.21 2.30
N VAL A 157 6.46 3.47 3.58
CA VAL A 157 5.60 4.56 4.09
C VAL A 157 6.05 5.93 3.56
N ILE A 158 7.33 6.25 3.71
CA ILE A 158 7.87 7.58 3.35
C ILE A 158 7.92 7.77 1.83
N GLY A 159 8.35 6.75 1.08
CA GLY A 159 8.41 6.84 -0.37
C GLY A 159 7.02 6.86 -1.00
N THR A 160 6.05 6.12 -0.45
CA THR A 160 4.65 6.18 -0.89
C THR A 160 4.04 7.57 -0.71
N LEU A 161 4.30 8.20 0.45
CA LEU A 161 3.91 9.60 0.65
C LEU A 161 4.58 10.51 -0.39
N GLY A 162 5.88 10.31 -0.66
CA GLY A 162 6.58 11.07 -1.69
C GLY A 162 5.95 10.94 -3.07
N MET A 163 5.50 9.74 -3.47
CA MET A 163 4.75 9.51 -4.72
C MET A 163 3.43 10.30 -4.76
N LEU A 164 2.68 10.30 -3.66
CA LEU A 164 1.43 11.06 -3.53
C LEU A 164 1.70 12.58 -3.61
N LEU A 165 2.77 13.05 -2.99
CA LEU A 165 3.17 14.47 -3.04
C LEU A 165 3.61 14.90 -4.44
N GLU A 166 4.37 14.04 -5.15
CA GLU A 166 4.80 14.31 -6.52
C GLU A 166 3.59 14.49 -7.45
N THR A 167 2.62 13.57 -7.40
CA THR A 167 1.40 13.66 -8.21
C THR A 167 0.53 14.87 -7.85
N SER A 168 0.44 15.22 -6.56
CA SER A 168 -0.32 16.37 -6.07
C SER A 168 0.44 17.71 -6.23
N LYS A 169 1.72 17.70 -6.61
CA LYS A 169 2.61 18.87 -6.69
C LYS A 169 2.68 19.63 -5.36
N LYS A 170 2.79 18.88 -4.27
CA LYS A 170 2.81 19.38 -2.89
C LYS A 170 4.12 19.00 -2.18
N GLY A 171 4.30 19.54 -1.00
CA GLY A 171 5.29 19.13 -0.01
C GLY A 171 4.60 18.64 1.25
N ALA A 172 5.39 18.17 2.21
CA ALA A 172 4.88 17.73 3.50
C ALA A 172 5.91 17.87 4.62
N SER A 173 5.40 17.93 5.85
CA SER A 173 6.17 17.78 7.07
C SER A 173 5.63 16.61 7.88
N VAL A 174 6.46 15.60 8.10
CA VAL A 174 6.10 14.34 8.78
C VAL A 174 6.83 14.19 10.10
N ILE A 175 6.13 13.77 11.14
CA ILE A 175 6.71 13.46 12.45
C ILE A 175 6.96 11.95 12.50
N LEU A 176 8.23 11.54 12.43
CA LEU A 176 8.62 10.12 12.34
C LEU A 176 8.18 9.29 13.55
N SER A 177 8.14 9.91 14.75
CA SER A 177 7.69 9.23 15.98
C SER A 177 6.22 8.82 15.91
N ASP A 178 5.41 9.50 15.12
CA ASP A 178 3.96 9.30 15.07
C ASP A 178 3.55 8.24 14.03
N ILE A 179 4.48 7.81 13.16
CA ILE A 179 4.23 6.71 12.22
C ILE A 179 3.91 5.43 13.02
N PRO A 180 2.74 4.80 12.78
CA PRO A 180 2.37 3.55 13.41
C PRO A 180 3.42 2.46 13.17
N ARG A 181 3.81 1.74 14.23
CA ARG A 181 4.80 0.66 14.14
C ARG A 181 4.52 -0.42 15.17
N PRO A 182 4.85 -1.69 14.88
CA PRO A 182 4.81 -2.77 15.85
C PRO A 182 5.95 -2.60 16.86
N ARG A 183 6.07 -3.53 17.79
CA ARG A 183 7.25 -3.63 18.65
C ARG A 183 8.43 -4.16 17.82
N LEU A 184 9.25 -3.25 17.30
CA LEU A 184 10.31 -3.54 16.34
C LEU A 184 11.32 -4.58 16.85
N ASP A 185 11.63 -4.54 18.16
CA ASP A 185 12.51 -5.49 18.85
C ASP A 185 11.98 -6.94 18.80
N GLU A 186 10.67 -7.13 18.89
CA GLU A 186 10.03 -8.46 18.81
C GLU A 186 10.12 -9.06 17.39
N HIS A 187 10.24 -8.20 16.37
CA HIS A 187 10.39 -8.60 14.97
C HIS A 187 11.85 -8.61 14.46
N GLY A 188 12.80 -8.19 15.32
CA GLY A 188 14.22 -8.14 14.95
C GLY A 188 14.55 -7.12 13.87
N ILE A 189 13.78 -6.03 13.76
CA ILE A 189 13.95 -4.96 12.77
C ILE A 189 14.16 -3.60 13.45
N ASP A 190 14.77 -2.68 12.74
CA ASP A 190 14.87 -1.28 13.14
C ASP A 190 13.81 -0.40 12.46
N PHE A 191 13.74 0.86 12.88
CA PHE A 191 12.78 1.81 12.34
C PHE A 191 13.02 2.13 10.85
N ASN A 192 14.28 2.17 10.41
CA ASN A 192 14.62 2.43 9.01
C ASN A 192 14.16 1.28 8.11
N GLN A 193 14.29 0.03 8.59
CA GLN A 193 13.73 -1.12 7.88
C GLN A 193 12.20 -1.04 7.84
N TRP A 194 11.55 -0.73 8.97
CA TRP A 194 10.09 -0.63 9.08
C TRP A 194 9.47 0.34 8.07
N VAL A 195 9.96 1.58 8.01
CA VAL A 195 9.39 2.60 7.10
C VAL A 195 9.58 2.31 5.62
N ARG A 196 10.39 1.32 5.28
CA ARG A 196 10.65 0.82 3.92
C ARG A 196 9.88 -0.45 3.58
N MET A 197 9.19 -1.03 4.56
CA MET A 197 8.46 -2.29 4.34
C MET A 197 7.16 -2.08 3.55
N TYR A 198 6.76 -3.13 2.85
CA TYR A 198 5.55 -3.31 2.03
C TYR A 198 5.39 -4.84 1.80
N PRO A 199 4.43 -5.37 1.05
CA PRO A 199 3.23 -4.82 0.45
C PRO A 199 2.00 -5.02 1.35
N GLY A 200 0.90 -4.36 0.97
CA GLY A 200 -0.43 -4.67 1.50
C GLY A 200 -0.63 -4.36 2.97
N MET A 201 0.32 -3.67 3.59
CA MET A 201 0.28 -3.38 5.01
C MET A 201 -0.65 -2.22 5.39
N GLY A 202 -1.12 -1.43 4.42
CA GLY A 202 -2.01 -0.31 4.70
C GLY A 202 -2.00 0.80 3.65
N PHE A 203 -2.39 2.02 4.09
CA PHE A 203 -2.65 3.17 3.24
C PHE A 203 -2.04 4.45 3.81
N ILE A 204 -1.64 5.35 2.92
CA ILE A 204 -1.31 6.75 3.20
C ILE A 204 -2.44 7.59 2.63
N LEU A 205 -3.01 8.46 3.46
CA LEU A 205 -4.17 9.27 3.15
C LEU A 205 -3.92 10.73 3.51
N THR A 206 -4.67 11.63 2.86
CA THR A 206 -4.77 13.01 3.30
C THR A 206 -6.22 13.36 3.58
N ALA A 207 -6.46 14.21 4.55
CA ALA A 207 -7.80 14.61 4.96
C ALA A 207 -7.81 16.03 5.55
N ASP A 208 -8.95 16.73 5.40
CA ASP A 208 -9.26 17.92 6.18
C ASP A 208 -9.20 17.57 7.69
N GLU A 209 -8.65 18.46 8.51
CA GLU A 209 -8.47 18.27 9.95
C GLU A 209 -9.73 17.79 10.67
N LYS A 210 -10.91 18.31 10.28
CA LYS A 210 -12.22 17.94 10.87
C LYS A 210 -12.59 16.47 10.67
N ASN A 211 -11.99 15.77 9.70
CA ASN A 211 -12.28 14.38 9.35
C ASN A 211 -11.30 13.38 9.97
N VAL A 212 -10.16 13.84 10.50
CA VAL A 212 -9.05 13.00 10.98
C VAL A 212 -9.50 11.96 12.00
N ASP A 213 -10.21 12.38 13.04
CA ASP A 213 -10.68 11.48 14.11
C ASP A 213 -11.60 10.39 13.57
N GLU A 214 -12.46 10.72 12.61
CA GLU A 214 -13.38 9.77 12.01
C GLU A 214 -12.64 8.76 11.13
N VAL A 215 -11.67 9.20 10.34
CA VAL A 215 -10.81 8.31 9.53
C VAL A 215 -10.05 7.33 10.43
N ILE A 216 -9.41 7.82 11.49
CA ILE A 216 -8.69 7.00 12.47
C ILE A 216 -9.64 5.98 13.11
N ARG A 217 -10.84 6.41 13.51
CA ARG A 217 -11.85 5.54 14.13
C ARG A 217 -12.31 4.41 13.20
N LEU A 218 -12.48 4.69 11.91
CA LEU A 218 -12.90 3.68 10.93
C LEU A 218 -11.84 2.58 10.76
N PHE A 219 -10.57 2.94 10.65
CA PHE A 219 -9.49 1.95 10.59
C PHE A 219 -9.32 1.17 11.88
N SER A 220 -9.41 1.86 13.03
CA SER A 220 -9.33 1.19 14.35
C SER A 220 -10.45 0.18 14.54
N GLY A 221 -11.63 0.45 14.00
CA GLY A 221 -12.79 -0.44 14.04
C GLY A 221 -12.60 -1.79 13.32
N VAL A 222 -11.60 -1.88 12.45
CA VAL A 222 -11.23 -3.11 11.71
C VAL A 222 -9.85 -3.66 12.10
N GLY A 223 -9.31 -3.20 13.25
CA GLY A 223 -8.05 -3.70 13.79
C GLY A 223 -6.78 -3.15 13.12
N MET A 224 -6.88 -2.06 12.36
CA MET A 224 -5.72 -1.33 11.87
C MET A 224 -5.35 -0.18 12.81
N THR A 225 -4.07 0.13 12.92
CA THR A 225 -3.60 1.32 13.62
C THR A 225 -3.47 2.47 12.64
N ALA A 226 -4.22 3.54 12.88
CA ALA A 226 -4.12 4.76 12.10
C ALA A 226 -3.69 5.93 12.98
N ALA A 227 -2.86 6.82 12.46
CA ALA A 227 -2.39 8.02 13.15
C ALA A 227 -2.24 9.19 12.19
N ASP A 228 -2.47 10.39 12.71
CA ASP A 228 -2.04 11.63 12.09
C ASP A 228 -0.53 11.76 12.25
N VAL A 229 0.19 11.80 11.13
CA VAL A 229 1.65 11.78 11.10
C VAL A 229 2.27 13.08 10.56
N GLY A 230 1.45 14.06 10.16
CA GLY A 230 1.95 15.31 9.62
C GLY A 230 0.96 16.11 8.80
N GLU A 231 1.48 17.03 8.01
CA GLU A 231 0.70 18.02 7.27
C GLU A 231 1.24 18.24 5.86
N ILE A 232 0.34 18.42 4.90
CA ILE A 232 0.62 18.81 3.52
C ILE A 232 0.88 20.32 3.44
N ASN A 233 1.87 20.73 2.63
CA ASN A 233 2.20 22.13 2.40
C ASN A 233 2.58 22.40 0.93
N ASP A 234 2.84 23.66 0.59
CA ASP A 234 3.20 24.09 -0.77
C ASP A 234 4.72 24.20 -1.02
N THR A 235 5.56 23.63 -0.16
CA THR A 235 7.03 23.77 -0.29
C THR A 235 7.63 22.95 -1.43
N GLY A 236 6.91 21.93 -1.93
CA GLY A 236 7.44 20.94 -2.87
C GLY A 236 8.54 20.05 -2.28
N ARG A 237 8.65 20.00 -0.94
CA ARG A 237 9.64 19.19 -0.23
C ARG A 237 8.95 18.25 0.75
N LEU A 238 9.42 17.00 0.80
CA LEU A 238 9.11 16.11 1.91
C LEU A 238 10.17 16.26 3.00
N THR A 239 9.74 16.75 4.14
CA THR A 239 10.58 16.99 5.31
C THR A 239 10.15 16.08 6.45
N VAL A 240 11.10 15.49 7.17
CA VAL A 240 10.83 14.65 8.34
C VAL A 240 11.34 15.30 9.62
N LYS A 241 10.60 15.12 10.72
CA LYS A 241 10.93 15.63 12.06
C LYS A 241 11.15 14.46 13.01
N TYR A 242 12.27 14.49 13.74
CA TYR A 242 12.60 13.52 14.77
C TYR A 242 13.46 14.16 15.87
N GLY A 243 13.09 13.98 17.15
CA GLY A 243 13.86 14.47 18.28
C GLY A 243 14.14 15.97 18.28
N GLY A 244 13.23 16.78 17.69
CA GLY A 244 13.39 18.23 17.56
C GLY A 244 14.26 18.68 16.38
N THR A 245 14.79 17.75 15.60
CA THR A 245 15.51 18.02 14.34
C THR A 245 14.58 17.85 13.15
N GLU A 246 14.72 18.73 12.16
CA GLU A 246 14.00 18.66 10.88
C GLU A 246 15.01 18.48 9.75
N SER A 247 14.70 17.56 8.81
CA SER A 247 15.57 17.27 7.67
C SER A 247 14.75 17.00 6.40
N PRO A 248 15.12 17.57 5.24
CA PRO A 248 14.50 17.22 3.98
C PRO A 248 14.92 15.81 3.57
N VAL A 249 13.96 15.04 3.02
CA VAL A 249 14.18 13.70 2.45
C VAL A 249 14.15 13.76 0.94
N PHE A 250 13.17 14.49 0.37
CA PHE A 250 13.04 14.70 -1.07
C PHE A 250 12.77 16.18 -1.37
N ASP A 251 13.39 16.70 -2.41
CA ASP A 251 13.00 17.97 -3.06
C ASP A 251 12.34 17.61 -4.40
N LEU A 252 11.01 17.51 -4.39
CA LEU A 252 10.22 17.06 -5.52
C LEU A 252 10.17 18.07 -6.70
N ARG A 253 10.76 19.27 -6.52
CA ARG A 253 10.92 20.26 -7.57
C ARG A 253 12.18 20.02 -8.40
N GLU A 254 13.15 19.30 -7.83
CA GLU A 254 14.46 19.02 -8.44
C GLU A 254 14.56 17.57 -8.91
N GLU A 255 13.98 16.64 -8.13
CA GLU A 255 14.11 15.21 -8.37
C GLU A 255 12.79 14.49 -8.04
N GLY A 256 12.14 13.96 -9.05
CA GLY A 256 10.91 13.17 -8.89
C GLY A 256 11.22 11.75 -8.43
N ILE A 257 10.33 11.17 -7.62
CA ILE A 257 10.40 9.77 -7.20
C ILE A 257 9.97 8.84 -8.33
N MET A 258 8.93 9.22 -9.06
CA MET A 258 8.39 8.48 -10.21
C MET A 258 8.84 9.06 -11.55
N HIS A 259 9.58 10.17 -11.54
CA HIS A 259 10.04 10.89 -12.73
C HIS A 259 8.92 11.28 -13.71
N LEU A 260 7.73 11.61 -13.18
CA LEU A 260 6.55 11.94 -13.99
C LEU A 260 6.64 13.29 -14.71
N PHE A 261 7.54 14.17 -14.27
CA PHE A 261 7.63 15.56 -14.73
C PHE A 261 9.05 16.00 -15.16
N THR A 262 9.91 15.06 -15.48
CA THR A 262 11.25 15.32 -16.05
C THR A 262 11.22 15.36 -17.57
#